data_a1fc4b7a378050c0cf4e142503c1bdc9
#
_entry.id   a1fc4b7a378050c0cf4e142503c1bdc9
#
_cell.length_a   1.000
_cell.length_b   1.000
_cell.length_c   1.000
_cell.angle_alpha   90.00
_cell.angle_beta   90.00
_cell.angle_gamma   90.00
#
_symmetry.space_group_name_H-M   'P 1'
#
loop_
_entity.id
_entity.type
_entity.pdbx_description
1 polymer ?
#
loop_
_entity_poly.entity_id
_entity_poly.type
_entity_poly.pdbx_seq_one_letter_code
_entity_poly.pdbx_strand_id
1 'polypeptide(L)'
;MSDRIILCDVAPRDGIQNEKIMLSSAQKLELIRRLAAAGMRWIEVASFASPKWVPQMADAEEVFRAASQIPGIRPIVLVLNDRGYDRAVAAGARYIRLVVAATDTMNQKNANALPDATMAAYRPIFDRARRDGVELTGTIATSFGCPFEGAVDPDRVLRLAAQFVAAGVAEVDFADTVGMAVPPQIERMLVRARNEFPSVRIGIHLHNTRNLGLANAYAAVRAGADVLDASTGGAGGCPFAPKATGNIPMDDLVFMLEGMGIKTGVDLDKLVETSRWFEEILEHPLPAMLPKAGPCWNSPPPLA
;
A
#
# COMPACT_ATOMS: atom_id res chain seq x y z
N MET A 1 4.97 21.95 -5.64
CA MET A 1 4.84 20.48 -5.60
C MET A 1 6.02 19.98 -4.77
N SER A 2 5.86 18.95 -3.96
CA SER A 2 6.99 18.32 -3.26
C SER A 2 7.92 17.73 -4.32
N ASP A 3 9.22 18.05 -4.25
CA ASP A 3 10.22 17.51 -5.19
C ASP A 3 10.50 16.02 -4.96
N ARG A 4 9.84 15.40 -4.00
CA ARG A 4 10.01 14.00 -3.62
C ARG A 4 8.69 13.39 -3.19
N ILE A 5 8.28 12.35 -3.90
CA ILE A 5 7.19 11.43 -3.50
C ILE A 5 7.83 10.12 -3.04
N ILE A 6 7.36 9.59 -1.95
CA ILE A 6 7.75 8.27 -1.48
C ILE A 6 6.87 7.23 -2.18
N LEU A 7 7.51 6.27 -2.83
CA LEU A 7 6.83 5.11 -3.40
C LEU A 7 6.97 3.92 -2.46
N CYS A 8 5.86 3.26 -2.18
CA CYS A 8 5.83 2.03 -1.42
C CYS A 8 5.30 0.89 -2.29
N ASP A 9 6.14 -0.11 -2.56
CA ASP A 9 5.70 -1.28 -3.30
C ASP A 9 5.04 -2.29 -2.37
N VAL A 10 3.78 -2.59 -2.67
CA VAL A 10 2.96 -3.52 -1.87
C VAL A 10 2.82 -4.91 -2.51
N ALA A 11 3.52 -5.18 -3.63
CA ALA A 11 3.43 -6.45 -4.33
C ALA A 11 3.74 -7.66 -3.44
N PRO A 12 4.80 -7.64 -2.59
CA PRO A 12 5.13 -8.81 -1.77
C PRO A 12 4.12 -9.13 -0.67
N ARG A 13 3.21 -8.19 -0.34
CA ARG A 13 2.14 -8.41 0.64
C ARG A 13 0.77 -8.37 -0.04
N ASP A 14 0.31 -7.19 -0.44
CA ASP A 14 -1.05 -7.00 -0.98
C ASP A 14 -1.19 -7.65 -2.35
N GLY A 15 -0.16 -7.51 -3.17
CA GLY A 15 -0.12 -8.07 -4.51
C GLY A 15 -0.31 -9.58 -4.55
N ILE A 16 0.30 -10.31 -3.62
CA ILE A 16 0.22 -11.77 -3.60
C ILE A 16 -0.85 -12.34 -2.65
N GLN A 17 -1.40 -11.52 -1.75
CA GLN A 17 -2.23 -12.00 -0.64
C GLN A 17 -3.42 -12.87 -1.09
N ASN A 18 -4.01 -12.55 -2.23
CA ASN A 18 -5.18 -13.23 -2.78
C ASN A 18 -4.87 -14.08 -4.01
N GLU A 19 -3.58 -14.26 -4.32
CA GLU A 19 -3.18 -15.11 -5.43
C GLU A 19 -3.50 -16.58 -5.15
N LYS A 20 -3.86 -17.29 -6.22
CA LYS A 20 -4.17 -18.73 -6.13
C LYS A 20 -2.92 -19.58 -5.96
N ILE A 21 -1.82 -19.11 -6.55
CA ILE A 21 -0.51 -19.77 -6.47
C ILE A 21 0.14 -19.39 -5.15
N MET A 22 0.53 -20.39 -4.39
CA MET A 22 1.27 -20.22 -3.15
C MET A 22 2.75 -20.01 -3.48
N LEU A 23 3.23 -18.77 -3.28
CA LEU A 23 4.63 -18.47 -3.45
C LEU A 23 5.44 -18.96 -2.25
N SER A 24 6.57 -19.61 -2.55
CA SER A 24 7.56 -19.97 -1.52
C SER A 24 8.22 -18.72 -0.92
N SER A 25 8.76 -18.84 0.31
CA SER A 25 9.55 -17.78 0.95
C SER A 25 10.71 -17.32 0.04
N ALA A 26 11.32 -18.25 -0.71
CA ALA A 26 12.41 -17.93 -1.64
C ALA A 26 11.94 -17.03 -2.80
N GLN A 27 10.77 -17.30 -3.38
CA GLN A 27 10.19 -16.46 -4.44
C GLN A 27 9.79 -15.07 -3.93
N LYS A 28 9.20 -14.98 -2.74
CA LYS A 28 8.88 -13.70 -2.09
C LYS A 28 10.15 -12.87 -1.83
N LEU A 29 11.20 -13.51 -1.32
CA LEU A 29 12.48 -12.86 -1.09
C LEU A 29 13.16 -12.42 -2.37
N GLU A 30 13.07 -13.21 -3.44
CA GLU A 30 13.60 -12.82 -4.76
C GLU A 30 12.86 -11.59 -5.30
N LEU A 31 11.51 -11.53 -5.16
CA LEU A 31 10.74 -10.33 -5.51
C LEU A 31 11.26 -9.10 -4.76
N ILE A 32 11.41 -9.21 -3.44
CA ILE A 32 11.90 -8.10 -2.61
C ILE A 32 13.33 -7.68 -3.01
N ARG A 33 14.22 -8.62 -3.34
CA ARG A 33 15.59 -8.32 -3.81
C ARG A 33 15.57 -7.59 -5.15
N ARG A 34 14.74 -8.02 -6.09
CA ARG A 34 14.59 -7.37 -7.39
C ARG A 34 14.06 -5.94 -7.24
N LEU A 35 13.04 -5.74 -6.40
CA LEU A 35 12.52 -4.42 -6.07
C LEU A 35 13.60 -3.51 -5.46
N ALA A 36 14.36 -4.02 -4.51
CA ALA A 36 15.47 -3.28 -3.91
C ALA A 36 16.56 -2.93 -4.93
N ALA A 37 16.90 -3.86 -5.85
CA ALA A 37 17.85 -3.65 -6.94
C ALA A 37 17.35 -2.66 -7.99
N ALA A 38 16.03 -2.56 -8.19
CA ALA A 38 15.39 -1.52 -9.00
C ALA A 38 15.35 -0.15 -8.30
N GLY A 39 15.81 -0.04 -7.05
CA GLY A 39 15.85 1.22 -6.31
C GLY A 39 14.65 1.47 -5.42
N MET A 40 13.69 0.55 -5.34
CA MET A 40 12.57 0.65 -4.41
C MET A 40 13.07 0.64 -2.98
N ARG A 41 12.65 1.64 -2.18
CA ARG A 41 13.13 1.80 -0.80
C ARG A 41 12.09 1.40 0.23
N TRP A 42 10.82 1.69 0.01
CA TRP A 42 9.74 1.28 0.89
C TRP A 42 9.03 0.09 0.27
N ILE A 43 8.97 -1.01 1.01
CA ILE A 43 8.37 -2.26 0.52
C ILE A 43 7.54 -2.86 1.64
N GLU A 44 6.28 -3.11 1.38
CA GLU A 44 5.42 -3.86 2.30
C GLU A 44 5.65 -5.36 2.07
N VAL A 45 6.47 -5.95 2.95
CA VAL A 45 7.08 -7.27 2.73
C VAL A 45 6.26 -8.44 3.23
N ALA A 46 5.37 -8.22 4.20
CA ALA A 46 4.58 -9.29 4.81
C ALA A 46 3.37 -8.77 5.60
N SER A 47 2.47 -9.69 5.93
CA SER A 47 1.38 -9.47 6.89
C SER A 47 1.49 -10.45 8.05
N PHE A 48 1.41 -9.92 9.28
CA PHE A 48 1.33 -10.70 10.52
C PHE A 48 -0.12 -11.04 10.91
N ALA A 49 -1.02 -11.07 9.94
CA ALA A 49 -2.34 -11.66 10.09
C ALA A 49 -2.26 -13.15 10.47
N SER A 50 -3.37 -13.71 10.93
CA SER A 50 -3.41 -15.14 11.25
C SER A 50 -3.21 -15.99 9.98
N PRO A 51 -2.24 -16.93 9.95
CA PRO A 51 -2.04 -17.84 8.82
C PRO A 51 -3.29 -18.67 8.45
N LYS A 52 -4.19 -18.87 9.40
CA LYS A 52 -5.47 -19.53 9.15
C LYS A 52 -6.35 -18.76 8.16
N TRP A 53 -6.29 -17.44 8.19
CA TRP A 53 -7.09 -16.56 7.34
C TRP A 53 -6.33 -16.07 6.11
N VAL A 54 -5.01 -16.00 6.20
CA VAL A 54 -4.13 -15.54 5.12
C VAL A 54 -2.98 -16.55 4.95
N PRO A 55 -3.24 -17.74 4.37
CA PRO A 55 -2.23 -18.79 4.22
C PRO A 55 -0.99 -18.34 3.46
N GLN A 56 -1.14 -17.44 2.46
CA GLN A 56 -0.06 -16.88 1.68
C GLN A 56 1.00 -16.15 2.56
N MET A 57 0.62 -15.71 3.77
CA MET A 57 1.49 -15.01 4.72
C MET A 57 1.92 -15.88 5.91
N ALA A 58 1.83 -17.21 5.78
CA ALA A 58 2.18 -18.14 6.87
C ALA A 58 3.67 -18.08 7.25
N ASP A 59 4.52 -17.66 6.32
CA ASP A 59 5.97 -17.51 6.43
C ASP A 59 6.44 -16.06 6.75
N ALA A 60 5.55 -15.21 7.24
CA ALA A 60 5.79 -13.78 7.43
C ALA A 60 7.06 -13.47 8.27
N GLU A 61 7.32 -14.22 9.33
CA GLU A 61 8.50 -14.05 10.18
C GLU A 61 9.82 -14.36 9.43
N GLU A 62 9.82 -15.42 8.65
CA GLU A 62 10.97 -15.83 7.85
C GLU A 62 11.27 -14.80 6.76
N VAL A 63 10.26 -14.44 5.98
CA VAL A 63 10.37 -13.45 4.90
C VAL A 63 10.80 -12.09 5.46
N PHE A 64 10.18 -11.63 6.55
CA PHE A 64 10.53 -10.35 7.16
C PHE A 64 11.99 -10.32 7.65
N ARG A 65 12.44 -11.35 8.39
CA ARG A 65 13.82 -11.40 8.91
C ARG A 65 14.83 -11.37 7.77
N ALA A 66 14.60 -12.12 6.70
CA ALA A 66 15.49 -12.15 5.56
C ALA A 66 15.44 -10.82 4.76
N ALA A 67 14.26 -10.22 4.57
CA ALA A 67 14.11 -8.91 3.93
C ALA A 67 14.82 -7.81 4.72
N SER A 68 14.80 -7.86 6.04
CA SER A 68 15.46 -6.89 6.93
C SER A 68 16.99 -6.87 6.80
N GLN A 69 17.59 -7.89 6.19
CA GLN A 69 19.03 -7.94 5.89
C GLN A 69 19.38 -7.26 4.54
N ILE A 70 18.38 -6.89 3.73
CA ILE A 70 18.62 -6.23 2.46
C ILE A 70 18.94 -4.75 2.73
N PRO A 71 20.12 -4.26 2.34
CA PRO A 71 20.51 -2.89 2.65
C PRO A 71 19.68 -1.86 1.90
N GLY A 72 19.36 -0.76 2.57
CA GLY A 72 18.75 0.42 1.95
C GLY A 72 17.24 0.32 1.73
N ILE A 73 16.57 -0.75 2.13
CA ILE A 73 15.11 -0.82 2.13
C ILE A 73 14.53 -0.53 3.52
N ARG A 74 13.28 -0.12 3.54
CA ARG A 74 12.42 0.01 4.70
C ARG A 74 11.33 -1.07 4.61
N PRO A 75 11.53 -2.22 5.26
CA PRO A 75 10.56 -3.29 5.25
C PRO A 75 9.37 -2.93 6.14
N ILE A 76 8.20 -2.79 5.55
CA ILE A 76 6.94 -2.48 6.22
C ILE A 76 6.15 -3.78 6.37
N VAL A 77 5.41 -3.92 7.47
CA VAL A 77 4.54 -5.07 7.68
C VAL A 77 3.14 -4.65 8.11
N LEU A 78 2.15 -5.41 7.68
CA LEU A 78 0.76 -5.23 8.09
C LEU A 78 0.48 -6.00 9.37
N VAL A 79 -0.20 -5.34 10.32
CA VAL A 79 -0.66 -5.93 11.59
C VAL A 79 -2.13 -5.58 11.81
N LEU A 80 -2.93 -6.54 12.22
CA LEU A 80 -4.38 -6.36 12.40
C LEU A 80 -4.84 -6.47 13.88
N ASN A 81 -3.96 -6.88 14.78
CA ASN A 81 -4.28 -7.06 16.19
C ASN A 81 -3.01 -7.15 17.06
N ASP A 82 -3.23 -7.19 18.36
CA ASP A 82 -2.18 -7.23 19.37
C ASP A 82 -1.23 -8.45 19.22
N ARG A 83 -1.78 -9.62 18.95
CA ARG A 83 -0.96 -10.84 18.71
C ARG A 83 -0.08 -10.71 17.46
N GLY A 84 -0.59 -10.09 16.39
CA GLY A 84 0.20 -9.79 15.19
C GLY A 84 1.32 -8.80 15.50
N TYR A 85 1.05 -7.81 16.34
CA TYR A 85 2.05 -6.84 16.80
C TYR A 85 3.18 -7.54 17.56
N ASP A 86 2.86 -8.42 18.50
CA ASP A 86 3.87 -9.18 19.27
C ASP A 86 4.78 -9.98 18.33
N ARG A 87 4.21 -10.69 17.37
CA ARG A 87 4.96 -11.47 16.38
C ARG A 87 5.87 -10.58 15.52
N ALA A 88 5.34 -9.45 15.05
CA ALA A 88 6.09 -8.50 14.22
C ALA A 88 7.29 -7.90 14.97
N VAL A 89 7.08 -7.41 16.20
CA VAL A 89 8.14 -6.84 17.03
C VAL A 89 9.17 -7.90 17.44
N ALA A 90 8.73 -9.11 17.77
CA ALA A 90 9.63 -10.23 18.07
C ALA A 90 10.48 -10.65 16.85
N ALA A 91 9.96 -10.43 15.63
CA ALA A 91 10.73 -10.60 14.38
C ALA A 91 11.71 -9.43 14.10
N GLY A 92 11.56 -8.29 14.79
CA GLY A 92 12.41 -7.10 14.65
C GLY A 92 11.77 -5.96 13.85
N ALA A 93 10.46 -6.01 13.57
CA ALA A 93 9.77 -4.97 12.81
C ALA A 93 9.85 -3.61 13.51
N ARG A 94 10.10 -2.56 12.72
CA ARG A 94 10.15 -1.16 13.14
C ARG A 94 9.17 -0.28 12.40
N TYR A 95 8.57 -0.78 11.32
CA TYR A 95 7.61 -0.07 10.47
C TYR A 95 6.37 -0.93 10.32
N ILE A 96 5.29 -0.53 10.95
CA ILE A 96 4.06 -1.32 11.05
C ILE A 96 2.88 -0.51 10.54
N ARG A 97 2.11 -1.12 9.64
CA ARG A 97 0.84 -0.58 9.14
C ARG A 97 -0.31 -1.23 9.89
N LEU A 98 -1.23 -0.40 10.41
CA LEU A 98 -2.51 -0.78 10.99
C LEU A 98 -3.63 -0.38 10.05
N VAL A 99 -4.69 -1.17 9.94
CA VAL A 99 -5.80 -0.91 9.02
C VAL A 99 -7.14 -0.92 9.75
N VAL A 100 -7.96 0.09 9.47
CA VAL A 100 -9.38 0.13 9.83
C VAL A 100 -10.19 0.46 8.57
N ALA A 101 -11.35 -0.15 8.37
CA ALA A 101 -12.23 0.27 7.29
C ALA A 101 -13.16 1.40 7.76
N ALA A 102 -13.44 2.35 6.86
CA ALA A 102 -14.31 3.48 7.17
C ALA A 102 -15.79 3.08 7.37
N THR A 103 -16.21 1.91 6.88
CA THR A 103 -17.58 1.44 6.93
C THR A 103 -17.76 0.23 7.85
N ASP A 104 -18.93 0.14 8.46
CA ASP A 104 -19.23 -0.89 9.47
C ASP A 104 -19.17 -2.29 8.86
N THR A 105 -19.83 -2.48 7.72
CA THR A 105 -19.89 -3.78 7.05
C THR A 105 -18.53 -4.24 6.59
N MET A 106 -17.70 -3.34 6.01
CA MET A 106 -16.37 -3.71 5.59
C MET A 106 -15.47 -4.04 6.77
N ASN A 107 -15.53 -3.24 7.83
CA ASN A 107 -14.70 -3.48 9.00
C ASN A 107 -15.12 -4.76 9.73
N GLN A 108 -16.43 -5.04 9.80
CA GLN A 108 -16.95 -6.30 10.34
C GLN A 108 -16.42 -7.51 9.57
N LYS A 109 -16.32 -7.41 8.23
CA LYS A 109 -15.77 -8.50 7.41
C LYS A 109 -14.25 -8.66 7.56
N ASN A 110 -13.52 -7.55 7.68
CA ASN A 110 -12.06 -7.56 7.76
C ASN A 110 -11.51 -7.87 9.16
N ALA A 111 -12.14 -7.30 10.20
CA ALA A 111 -11.64 -7.32 11.56
C ALA A 111 -12.60 -7.98 12.55
N ASN A 112 -13.77 -8.45 12.09
CA ASN A 112 -14.86 -8.97 12.93
C ASN A 112 -15.28 -8.00 14.04
N ALA A 113 -15.22 -6.70 13.77
CA ALA A 113 -15.55 -5.63 14.72
C ALA A 113 -16.03 -4.37 13.97
N LEU A 114 -16.72 -3.47 14.66
CA LEU A 114 -17.00 -2.14 14.14
C LEU A 114 -15.74 -1.27 14.14
N PRO A 115 -15.64 -0.21 13.31
CA PRO A 115 -14.45 0.64 13.22
C PRO A 115 -13.97 1.18 14.56
N ASP A 116 -14.86 1.72 15.38
CA ASP A 116 -14.52 2.27 16.71
C ASP A 116 -14.01 1.19 17.67
N ALA A 117 -14.55 -0.02 17.60
CA ALA A 117 -14.06 -1.15 18.38
C ALA A 117 -12.66 -1.59 17.91
N THR A 118 -12.39 -1.56 16.61
CA THR A 118 -11.06 -1.82 16.06
C THR A 118 -10.05 -0.76 16.54
N MET A 119 -10.42 0.52 16.49
CA MET A 119 -9.57 1.60 17.01
C MET A 119 -9.32 1.48 18.51
N ALA A 120 -10.34 1.08 19.29
CA ALA A 120 -10.17 0.80 20.72
C ALA A 120 -9.21 -0.37 20.97
N ALA A 121 -9.28 -1.44 20.16
CA ALA A 121 -8.38 -2.57 20.26
C ALA A 121 -6.91 -2.22 19.88
N TYR A 122 -6.68 -1.16 19.12
CA TYR A 122 -5.32 -0.69 18.77
C TYR A 122 -4.68 0.17 19.87
N ARG A 123 -5.41 0.65 20.87
CA ARG A 123 -4.85 1.49 21.96
C ARG A 123 -3.61 0.87 22.63
N PRO A 124 -3.62 -0.41 23.06
CA PRO A 124 -2.41 -1.03 23.60
C PRO A 124 -1.23 -1.06 22.63
N ILE A 125 -1.50 -1.21 21.32
CA ILE A 125 -0.46 -1.20 20.27
C ILE A 125 0.17 0.19 20.18
N PHE A 126 -0.60 1.27 20.19
CA PHE A 126 -0.08 2.64 20.15
C PHE A 126 0.87 2.94 21.32
N ASP A 127 0.50 2.53 22.53
CA ASP A 127 1.32 2.75 23.72
C ASP A 127 2.59 1.95 23.69
N ARG A 128 2.56 0.72 23.19
CA ARG A 128 3.71 -0.16 23.03
C ARG A 128 4.63 0.32 21.92
N ALA A 129 4.09 0.70 20.78
CA ALA A 129 4.88 1.19 19.65
C ALA A 129 5.77 2.38 20.03
N ARG A 130 5.24 3.33 20.83
CA ARG A 130 6.04 4.44 21.37
C ARG A 130 7.21 3.97 22.23
N ARG A 131 7.00 2.97 23.08
CA ARG A 131 8.06 2.40 23.96
C ARG A 131 9.09 1.59 23.18
N ASP A 132 8.62 0.83 22.17
CA ASP A 132 9.43 -0.09 21.38
C ASP A 132 10.18 0.64 20.24
N GLY A 133 9.92 1.94 20.03
CA GLY A 133 10.51 2.73 18.94
C GLY A 133 10.01 2.26 17.56
N VAL A 134 8.76 1.81 17.49
CA VAL A 134 8.10 1.37 16.26
C VAL A 134 7.34 2.55 15.65
N GLU A 135 7.58 2.80 14.37
CA GLU A 135 6.83 3.78 13.59
C GLU A 135 5.56 3.13 13.03
N LEU A 136 4.43 3.78 13.26
CA LEU A 136 3.12 3.30 12.81
C LEU A 136 2.58 4.14 11.65
N THR A 137 1.97 3.45 10.68
CA THR A 137 1.07 4.03 9.67
C THR A 137 -0.36 3.60 9.97
N GLY A 138 -1.31 4.53 9.94
CA GLY A 138 -2.73 4.25 10.07
C GLY A 138 -3.43 4.30 8.71
N THR A 139 -3.82 3.14 8.16
CA THR A 139 -4.52 3.05 6.88
C THR A 139 -6.03 2.97 7.10
N ILE A 140 -6.78 3.78 6.35
CA ILE A 140 -8.24 3.77 6.37
C ILE A 140 -8.75 3.18 5.06
N ALA A 141 -9.19 1.93 5.11
CA ALA A 141 -9.77 1.23 3.97
C ALA A 141 -11.15 1.79 3.63
N THR A 142 -11.59 1.64 2.38
CA THR A 142 -12.87 2.14 1.85
C THR A 142 -13.08 3.65 2.05
N SER A 143 -12.01 4.44 1.99
CA SER A 143 -12.07 5.90 2.21
C SER A 143 -12.91 6.65 1.16
N PHE A 144 -13.10 6.10 -0.03
CA PHE A 144 -13.75 6.77 -1.15
C PHE A 144 -15.03 6.08 -1.62
N GLY A 145 -15.30 4.90 -1.12
CA GLY A 145 -16.46 4.11 -1.46
C GLY A 145 -16.36 2.69 -0.90
N CYS A 146 -17.51 2.10 -0.61
CA CYS A 146 -17.64 0.77 -0.04
C CYS A 146 -18.50 -0.12 -0.94
N PRO A 147 -18.10 -1.37 -1.24
CA PRO A 147 -18.87 -2.28 -2.08
C PRO A 147 -20.19 -2.71 -1.43
N PHE A 148 -20.34 -2.53 -0.12
CA PHE A 148 -21.50 -2.94 0.65
C PHE A 148 -22.43 -1.77 1.02
N GLU A 149 -21.85 -0.58 1.30
CA GLU A 149 -22.58 0.58 1.81
C GLU A 149 -22.61 1.74 0.81
N GLY A 150 -21.93 1.62 -0.33
CA GLY A 150 -21.91 2.65 -1.37
C GLY A 150 -21.04 3.85 -1.03
N ALA A 151 -21.60 5.05 -1.07
CA ALA A 151 -20.87 6.28 -0.78
C ALA A 151 -20.43 6.33 0.69
N VAL A 152 -19.22 6.83 0.92
CA VAL A 152 -18.63 6.99 2.26
C VAL A 152 -18.51 8.47 2.59
N ASP A 153 -18.99 8.83 3.78
CA ASP A 153 -18.90 10.19 4.31
C ASP A 153 -17.42 10.56 4.57
N PRO A 154 -16.85 11.58 3.90
CA PRO A 154 -15.49 12.03 4.15
C PRO A 154 -15.22 12.44 5.60
N ASP A 155 -16.21 12.95 6.30
CA ASP A 155 -16.05 13.34 7.72
C ASP A 155 -15.85 12.12 8.61
N ARG A 156 -16.46 10.99 8.27
CA ARG A 156 -16.24 9.72 8.98
C ARG A 156 -14.78 9.24 8.78
N VAL A 157 -14.26 9.33 7.57
CA VAL A 157 -12.87 8.98 7.23
C VAL A 157 -11.90 9.86 8.01
N LEU A 158 -12.10 11.19 8.02
CA LEU A 158 -11.23 12.12 8.71
C LEU A 158 -11.29 11.97 10.24
N ARG A 159 -12.45 11.59 10.81
CA ARG A 159 -12.52 11.24 12.25
C ARG A 159 -11.67 10.04 12.62
N LEU A 160 -11.59 9.00 11.76
CA LEU A 160 -10.70 7.86 11.98
C LEU A 160 -9.23 8.28 11.81
N ALA A 161 -8.93 9.10 10.82
CA ALA A 161 -7.61 9.70 10.64
C ALA A 161 -7.16 10.48 11.88
N ALA A 162 -8.04 11.32 12.44
CA ALA A 162 -7.77 12.08 13.66
C ALA A 162 -7.46 11.19 14.85
N GLN A 163 -8.12 10.02 14.97
CA GLN A 163 -7.82 9.06 16.04
C GLN A 163 -6.40 8.46 15.89
N PHE A 164 -5.99 8.12 14.67
CA PHE A 164 -4.62 7.67 14.38
C PHE A 164 -3.59 8.77 14.68
N VAL A 165 -3.83 9.99 14.21
CA VAL A 165 -2.93 11.14 14.46
C VAL A 165 -2.80 11.42 15.97
N ALA A 166 -3.90 11.42 16.71
CA ALA A 166 -3.90 11.60 18.16
C ALA A 166 -3.13 10.47 18.88
N ALA A 167 -3.10 9.26 18.30
CA ALA A 167 -2.31 8.14 18.80
C ALA A 167 -0.81 8.25 18.48
N GLY A 168 -0.40 9.21 17.64
CA GLY A 168 1.00 9.49 17.33
C GLY A 168 1.55 8.68 16.15
N VAL A 169 0.71 8.28 15.20
CA VAL A 169 1.21 7.66 13.96
C VAL A 169 2.05 8.66 13.14
N ALA A 170 3.01 8.16 12.40
CA ALA A 170 3.86 8.99 11.54
C ALA A 170 3.21 9.31 10.18
N GLU A 171 2.19 8.51 9.83
CA GLU A 171 1.54 8.57 8.52
C GLU A 171 0.07 8.15 8.62
N VAL A 172 -0.79 8.84 7.88
CA VAL A 172 -2.16 8.40 7.62
C VAL A 172 -2.31 8.13 6.13
N ASP A 173 -2.84 6.96 5.81
CA ASP A 173 -2.99 6.48 4.45
C ASP A 173 -4.48 6.24 4.12
N PHE A 174 -4.96 6.82 3.02
CA PHE A 174 -6.34 6.73 2.55
C PHE A 174 -6.45 5.72 1.41
N ALA A 175 -7.23 4.64 1.60
CA ALA A 175 -7.28 3.57 0.61
C ALA A 175 -8.59 3.57 -0.20
N ASP A 176 -8.45 3.59 -1.53
CA ASP A 176 -9.51 3.27 -2.49
C ASP A 176 -9.55 1.75 -2.72
N THR A 177 -9.94 1.03 -1.69
CA THR A 177 -9.87 -0.44 -1.58
C THR A 177 -10.51 -1.20 -2.74
N VAL A 178 -11.47 -0.61 -3.41
CA VAL A 178 -12.23 -1.27 -4.50
C VAL A 178 -12.24 -0.46 -5.79
N GLY A 179 -11.40 0.56 -5.90
CA GLY A 179 -11.26 1.39 -7.09
C GLY A 179 -12.56 2.10 -7.48
N MET A 180 -13.21 2.77 -6.52
CA MET A 180 -14.44 3.55 -6.72
C MET A 180 -14.20 5.05 -6.81
N ALA A 181 -13.03 5.51 -6.41
CA ALA A 181 -12.70 6.93 -6.39
C ALA A 181 -12.60 7.54 -7.80
N VAL A 182 -12.90 8.84 -7.85
CA VAL A 182 -12.63 9.70 -9.01
C VAL A 182 -11.71 10.85 -8.58
N PRO A 183 -10.90 11.44 -9.49
CA PRO A 183 -9.88 12.44 -9.14
C PRO A 183 -10.34 13.59 -8.24
N PRO A 184 -11.51 14.20 -8.42
CA PRO A 184 -11.96 15.28 -7.54
C PRO A 184 -12.24 14.83 -6.09
N GLN A 185 -12.54 13.55 -5.85
CA GLN A 185 -12.72 13.02 -4.49
C GLN A 185 -11.37 12.88 -3.79
N ILE A 186 -10.37 12.36 -4.52
CA ILE A 186 -8.99 12.26 -4.04
C ILE A 186 -8.46 13.64 -3.64
N GLU A 187 -8.56 14.60 -4.56
CA GLU A 187 -8.05 15.95 -4.33
C GLU A 187 -8.69 16.60 -3.09
N ARG A 188 -10.03 16.57 -2.98
CA ARG A 188 -10.72 17.14 -1.82
C ARG A 188 -10.33 16.46 -0.51
N MET A 189 -10.22 15.13 -0.49
CA MET A 189 -9.85 14.38 0.72
C MET A 189 -8.44 14.74 1.18
N LEU A 190 -7.46 14.73 0.26
CA LEU A 190 -6.07 14.97 0.62
C LEU A 190 -5.83 16.43 1.02
N VAL A 191 -6.46 17.40 0.34
CA VAL A 191 -6.38 18.82 0.73
C VAL A 191 -6.94 19.01 2.15
N ARG A 192 -8.08 18.39 2.48
CA ARG A 192 -8.63 18.44 3.83
C ARG A 192 -7.70 17.79 4.84
N ALA A 193 -7.23 16.58 4.55
CA ALA A 193 -6.31 15.86 5.45
C ALA A 193 -5.02 16.63 5.71
N ARG A 194 -4.45 17.25 4.69
CA ARG A 194 -3.25 18.09 4.82
C ARG A 194 -3.46 19.29 5.72
N ASN A 195 -4.63 19.93 5.61
CA ASN A 195 -4.99 21.09 6.46
C ASN A 195 -5.25 20.68 7.90
N GLU A 196 -5.91 19.54 8.13
CA GLU A 196 -6.24 19.04 9.47
C GLU A 196 -5.03 18.39 10.18
N PHE A 197 -4.13 17.77 9.42
CA PHE A 197 -3.02 16.96 9.95
C PHE A 197 -1.65 17.36 9.35
N PRO A 198 -1.21 18.62 9.51
CA PRO A 198 0.01 19.12 8.84
C PRO A 198 1.31 18.45 9.32
N SER A 199 1.29 17.76 10.47
CA SER A 199 2.47 17.17 11.10
C SER A 199 2.74 15.71 10.72
N VAL A 200 1.81 15.04 10.01
CA VAL A 200 1.96 13.64 9.58
C VAL A 200 2.06 13.54 8.07
N ARG A 201 2.68 12.47 7.60
CA ARG A 201 2.65 12.15 6.16
C ARG A 201 1.23 11.74 5.75
N ILE A 202 0.85 12.18 4.56
CA ILE A 202 -0.41 11.78 3.93
C ILE A 202 -0.10 10.81 2.80
N GLY A 203 -0.49 9.56 2.99
CA GLY A 203 -0.37 8.49 2.02
C GLY A 203 -1.68 8.23 1.27
N ILE A 204 -1.56 7.55 0.15
CA ILE A 204 -2.70 7.06 -0.60
C ILE A 204 -2.42 5.70 -1.23
N HIS A 205 -3.37 4.78 -1.07
CA HIS A 205 -3.37 3.46 -1.65
C HIS A 205 -4.53 3.34 -2.65
N LEU A 206 -4.23 3.01 -3.90
CA LEU A 206 -5.20 3.07 -4.99
C LEU A 206 -5.33 1.74 -5.71
N HIS A 207 -6.59 1.35 -5.98
CA HIS A 207 -6.91 0.23 -6.86
C HIS A 207 -7.36 0.69 -8.24
N ASN A 208 -7.01 -0.10 -9.26
CA ASN A 208 -7.26 0.22 -10.68
C ASN A 208 -8.52 -0.45 -11.25
N THR A 209 -9.42 -0.91 -10.41
CA THR A 209 -10.61 -1.72 -10.80
C THR A 209 -11.45 -1.09 -11.91
N ARG A 210 -11.51 0.24 -11.99
CA ARG A 210 -12.24 1.00 -13.03
C ARG A 210 -11.31 1.80 -13.92
N ASN A 211 -10.02 1.42 -13.96
CA ASN A 211 -8.98 2.07 -14.77
C ASN A 211 -8.82 3.58 -14.51
N LEU A 212 -9.14 4.02 -13.29
CA LEU A 212 -8.95 5.41 -12.84
C LEU A 212 -7.77 5.57 -11.88
N GLY A 213 -7.09 4.49 -11.54
CA GLY A 213 -6.06 4.50 -10.51
C GLY A 213 -4.92 5.49 -10.77
N LEU A 214 -4.39 5.54 -12.01
CA LEU A 214 -3.33 6.50 -12.35
C LEU A 214 -3.84 7.94 -12.41
N ALA A 215 -5.07 8.17 -12.88
CA ALA A 215 -5.68 9.50 -12.82
C ALA A 215 -5.87 9.98 -11.37
N ASN A 216 -6.24 9.06 -10.48
CA ASN A 216 -6.35 9.31 -9.05
C ASN A 216 -4.97 9.56 -8.41
N ALA A 217 -3.94 8.81 -8.81
CA ALA A 217 -2.56 9.04 -8.38
C ALA A 217 -2.05 10.43 -8.80
N TYR A 218 -2.34 10.83 -10.04
CA TYR A 218 -2.04 12.19 -10.52
C TYR A 218 -2.73 13.26 -9.65
N ALA A 219 -4.03 13.08 -9.36
CA ALA A 219 -4.76 14.01 -8.49
C ALA A 219 -4.19 14.04 -7.06
N ALA A 220 -3.76 12.90 -6.54
CA ALA A 220 -3.12 12.80 -5.22
C ALA A 220 -1.79 13.58 -5.17
N VAL A 221 -0.95 13.43 -6.19
CA VAL A 221 0.30 14.20 -6.35
C VAL A 221 0.02 15.69 -6.37
N ARG A 222 -0.98 16.11 -7.15
CA ARG A 222 -1.39 17.51 -7.26
C ARG A 222 -1.93 18.07 -5.94
N ALA A 223 -2.56 17.23 -5.14
CA ALA A 223 -3.10 17.58 -3.82
C ALA A 223 -2.05 17.49 -2.69
N GLY A 224 -0.80 17.11 -3.00
CA GLY A 224 0.29 17.09 -2.04
C GLY A 224 0.40 15.81 -1.22
N ALA A 225 0.09 14.65 -1.80
CA ALA A 225 0.41 13.36 -1.19
C ALA A 225 1.92 13.24 -0.96
N ASP A 226 2.30 12.62 0.16
CA ASP A 226 3.71 12.33 0.49
C ASP A 226 4.09 10.91 0.07
N VAL A 227 3.14 9.97 0.15
CA VAL A 227 3.36 8.54 -0.09
C VAL A 227 2.32 8.02 -1.08
N LEU A 228 2.77 7.24 -2.05
CA LEU A 228 1.92 6.50 -2.99
C LEU A 228 2.23 5.01 -2.90
N ASP A 229 1.21 4.22 -2.59
CA ASP A 229 1.27 2.77 -2.67
C ASP A 229 0.94 2.32 -4.09
N ALA A 230 1.69 1.36 -4.60
CA ALA A 230 1.42 0.67 -5.85
C ALA A 230 2.02 -0.74 -5.81
N SER A 231 1.66 -1.57 -6.74
CA SER A 231 2.17 -2.94 -6.83
C SER A 231 2.91 -3.15 -8.15
N THR A 232 4.10 -3.71 -8.11
CA THR A 232 4.84 -4.14 -9.31
C THR A 232 3.95 -5.02 -10.19
N GLY A 233 3.91 -4.69 -11.49
CA GLY A 233 3.02 -5.32 -12.45
C GLY A 233 1.53 -5.02 -12.25
N GLY A 234 1.14 -4.31 -11.19
CA GLY A 234 -0.26 -4.12 -10.80
C GLY A 234 -0.87 -5.38 -10.16
N ALA A 235 -0.03 -6.26 -9.59
CA ALA A 235 -0.49 -7.47 -8.95
C ALA A 235 -1.40 -7.18 -7.77
N GLY A 236 -2.34 -8.09 -7.53
CA GLY A 236 -3.28 -8.03 -6.42
C GLY A 236 -4.73 -8.09 -6.88
N GLY A 237 -5.61 -8.26 -5.92
CA GLY A 237 -7.06 -8.30 -6.12
C GLY A 237 -7.75 -7.98 -4.81
N CYS A 238 -9.06 -7.75 -4.88
CA CYS A 238 -9.85 -7.57 -3.67
C CYS A 238 -10.81 -8.76 -3.53
N PRO A 239 -10.75 -9.52 -2.43
CA PRO A 239 -11.65 -10.66 -2.23
C PRO A 239 -13.12 -10.23 -2.14
N PHE A 240 -13.37 -8.97 -1.78
CA PHE A 240 -14.71 -8.39 -1.71
C PHE A 240 -15.19 -7.80 -3.03
N ALA A 241 -14.34 -7.77 -4.04
CA ALA A 241 -14.67 -7.36 -5.40
C ALA A 241 -14.05 -8.38 -6.39
N PRO A 242 -14.70 -9.52 -6.64
CA PRO A 242 -14.14 -10.64 -7.42
C PRO A 242 -13.71 -10.31 -8.86
N LYS A 243 -14.11 -9.14 -9.37
CA LYS A 243 -13.73 -8.60 -10.69
C LYS A 243 -12.77 -7.41 -10.57
N ALA A 244 -12.25 -7.13 -9.39
CA ALA A 244 -11.27 -6.06 -9.18
C ALA A 244 -9.93 -6.46 -9.82
N THR A 245 -9.35 -5.55 -10.58
CA THR A 245 -8.04 -5.76 -11.24
C THR A 245 -6.86 -5.52 -10.29
N GLY A 246 -7.11 -5.17 -9.03
CA GLY A 246 -6.08 -4.98 -8.01
C GLY A 246 -5.47 -3.58 -7.95
N ASN A 247 -4.25 -3.53 -7.47
CA ASN A 247 -3.50 -2.31 -7.24
C ASN A 247 -3.20 -1.55 -8.55
N ILE A 248 -2.92 -0.25 -8.44
CA ILE A 248 -2.29 0.47 -9.55
C ILE A 248 -0.89 -0.12 -9.82
N PRO A 249 -0.49 -0.22 -11.12
CA PRO A 249 0.82 -0.75 -11.45
C PRO A 249 1.94 0.24 -11.08
N MET A 250 2.95 -0.25 -10.34
CA MET A 250 4.12 0.55 -9.98
C MET A 250 4.90 1.00 -11.22
N ASP A 251 5.00 0.14 -12.22
CA ASP A 251 5.69 0.41 -13.49
C ASP A 251 5.09 1.64 -14.20
N ASP A 252 3.77 1.63 -14.35
CA ASP A 252 3.02 2.69 -15.03
C ASP A 252 3.03 3.98 -14.19
N LEU A 253 2.99 3.85 -12.85
CA LEU A 253 3.09 4.97 -11.92
C LEU A 253 4.46 5.65 -11.99
N VAL A 254 5.55 4.88 -11.95
CA VAL A 254 6.93 5.40 -12.08
C VAL A 254 7.11 6.11 -13.42
N PHE A 255 6.66 5.50 -14.52
CA PHE A 255 6.71 6.11 -15.84
C PHE A 255 5.99 7.46 -15.87
N MET A 256 4.78 7.54 -15.28
CA MET A 256 4.01 8.79 -15.19
C MET A 256 4.75 9.85 -14.38
N LEU A 257 5.29 9.49 -13.20
CA LEU A 257 5.95 10.44 -12.30
C LEU A 257 7.24 10.99 -12.90
N GLU A 258 8.09 10.12 -13.50
CA GLU A 258 9.31 10.56 -14.18
C GLU A 258 8.98 11.47 -15.38
N GLY A 259 7.92 11.13 -16.14
CA GLY A 259 7.41 12.00 -17.22
C GLY A 259 6.90 13.36 -16.73
N MET A 260 6.44 13.45 -15.48
CA MET A 260 6.06 14.70 -14.82
C MET A 260 7.27 15.48 -14.24
N GLY A 261 8.50 14.96 -14.38
CA GLY A 261 9.71 15.54 -13.80
C GLY A 261 9.92 15.27 -12.32
N ILE A 262 9.14 14.35 -11.73
CA ILE A 262 9.29 13.92 -10.33
C ILE A 262 10.27 12.76 -10.28
N LYS A 263 11.42 12.97 -9.66
CA LYS A 263 12.46 11.94 -9.55
C LYS A 263 12.05 10.88 -8.52
N THR A 264 11.79 9.67 -9.00
CA THR A 264 11.42 8.54 -8.14
C THR A 264 12.65 7.83 -7.56
N GLY A 265 13.77 7.86 -8.27
CA GLY A 265 14.98 7.11 -7.93
C GLY A 265 14.87 5.62 -8.24
N VAL A 266 13.85 5.22 -8.99
CA VAL A 266 13.60 3.85 -9.43
C VAL A 266 14.17 3.63 -10.83
N ASP A 267 14.90 2.55 -11.00
CA ASP A 267 15.38 2.06 -12.30
C ASP A 267 14.21 1.35 -12.99
N LEU A 268 13.60 2.04 -13.94
CA LEU A 268 12.38 1.58 -14.61
C LEU A 268 12.58 0.29 -15.41
N ASP A 269 13.76 0.13 -16.03
CA ASP A 269 14.06 -1.09 -16.82
C ASP A 269 14.11 -2.31 -15.91
N LYS A 270 14.79 -2.22 -14.76
CA LYS A 270 14.81 -3.31 -13.76
C LYS A 270 13.43 -3.57 -13.15
N LEU A 271 12.62 -2.53 -12.97
CA LEU A 271 11.25 -2.70 -12.48
C LEU A 271 10.40 -3.48 -13.49
N VAL A 272 10.48 -3.13 -14.79
CA VAL A 272 9.80 -3.83 -15.88
C VAL A 272 10.26 -5.28 -16.00
N GLU A 273 11.57 -5.54 -15.89
CA GLU A 273 12.10 -6.91 -15.84
C GLU A 273 11.56 -7.69 -14.63
N THR A 274 11.44 -7.02 -13.48
CA THR A 274 10.84 -7.62 -12.28
C THR A 274 9.39 -7.97 -12.50
N SER A 275 8.61 -7.08 -13.13
CA SER A 275 7.19 -7.32 -13.44
C SER A 275 7.01 -8.51 -14.37
N ARG A 276 7.84 -8.65 -15.41
CA ARG A 276 7.80 -9.80 -16.33
C ARG A 276 8.12 -11.10 -15.63
N TRP A 277 9.17 -11.13 -14.81
CA TRP A 277 9.50 -12.29 -13.99
C TRP A 277 8.38 -12.61 -13.00
N PHE A 278 7.74 -11.59 -12.43
CA PHE A 278 6.64 -11.77 -11.47
C PHE A 278 5.40 -12.38 -12.16
N GLU A 279 5.08 -11.93 -13.38
CA GLU A 279 4.03 -12.50 -14.23
C GLU A 279 4.28 -14.00 -14.50
N GLU A 280 5.55 -14.38 -14.78
CA GLU A 280 5.93 -15.78 -15.00
C GLU A 280 5.66 -16.66 -13.77
N ILE A 281 6.04 -16.20 -12.56
CA ILE A 281 5.86 -17.01 -11.34
C ILE A 281 4.43 -17.04 -10.83
N LEU A 282 3.60 -16.07 -11.20
CA LEU A 282 2.17 -16.05 -10.92
C LEU A 282 1.35 -16.84 -11.95
N GLU A 283 1.96 -17.25 -13.06
CA GLU A 283 1.36 -18.02 -14.16
C GLU A 283 0.11 -17.35 -14.78
N HIS A 284 0.01 -16.03 -14.71
CA HIS A 284 -1.06 -15.27 -15.36
C HIS A 284 -0.61 -13.85 -15.69
N PRO A 285 -1.22 -13.21 -16.73
CA PRO A 285 -0.91 -11.83 -17.10
C PRO A 285 -1.20 -10.84 -15.99
N LEU A 286 -0.26 -9.91 -15.78
CA LEU A 286 -0.43 -8.77 -14.89
C LEU A 286 -1.00 -7.54 -15.64
N PRO A 287 -1.73 -6.64 -14.96
CA PRO A 287 -2.43 -5.54 -15.63
C PRO A 287 -1.55 -4.39 -16.12
N ALA A 288 -0.30 -4.26 -15.62
CA ALA A 288 0.60 -3.19 -16.04
C ALA A 288 0.73 -3.09 -17.57
N MET A 289 0.73 -1.86 -18.08
CA MET A 289 0.80 -1.62 -19.52
C MET A 289 2.24 -1.43 -20.01
N LEU A 290 3.10 -0.83 -19.19
CA LEU A 290 4.48 -0.55 -19.59
C LEU A 290 5.31 -1.82 -19.91
N PRO A 291 5.24 -2.91 -19.14
CA PRO A 291 5.92 -4.16 -19.49
C PRO A 291 5.49 -4.76 -20.83
N LYS A 292 4.24 -4.50 -21.26
CA LYS A 292 3.68 -4.96 -22.54
C LYS A 292 4.09 -4.09 -23.71
N ALA A 293 4.02 -2.75 -23.52
CA ALA A 293 4.33 -1.78 -24.58
C ALA A 293 5.84 -1.66 -24.82
N GLY A 294 6.66 -1.92 -23.81
CA GLY A 294 8.09 -1.61 -23.80
C GLY A 294 8.35 -0.10 -23.72
N PRO A 295 9.60 0.33 -23.53
CA PRO A 295 9.97 1.74 -23.59
C PRO A 295 9.75 2.27 -24.99
N CYS A 296 8.92 3.32 -25.11
CA CYS A 296 8.64 3.89 -26.44
C CYS A 296 9.74 4.82 -26.96
N TRP A 297 10.72 5.20 -26.13
CA TRP A 297 11.86 6.06 -26.50
C TRP A 297 12.98 5.88 -25.48
N ASN A 298 14.19 6.15 -25.94
CA ASN A 298 15.39 6.06 -25.09
C ASN A 298 15.49 7.13 -23.99
N SER A 299 14.60 8.12 -24.01
CA SER A 299 14.37 9.09 -22.93
C SER A 299 13.04 9.80 -23.21
N PRO A 300 12.14 9.96 -22.23
CA PRO A 300 10.97 10.80 -22.42
C PRO A 300 11.45 12.24 -22.73
N PRO A 301 10.84 12.93 -23.69
CA PRO A 301 11.16 14.33 -23.92
C PRO A 301 10.85 15.11 -22.64
N PRO A 302 11.70 16.05 -22.21
CA PRO A 302 11.37 16.92 -21.10
C PRO A 302 10.08 17.66 -21.44
N LEU A 303 9.13 17.63 -20.53
CA LEU A 303 7.95 18.48 -20.65
C LEU A 303 8.41 19.93 -20.55
N ALA A 304 8.12 20.71 -21.58
CA ALA A 304 8.42 22.12 -21.66
C ALA A 304 7.61 22.94 -20.65
#